data_234874bd5fd813a27430cfd48d6f72d8
#
_entry.id   234874bd5fd813a27430cfd48d6f72d8
#
_cell.length_a   1.000
_cell.length_b   1.000
_cell.length_c   1.000
_cell.angle_alpha   90.00
_cell.angle_beta   90.00
_cell.angle_gamma   90.00
#
_symmetry.space_group_name_H-M   'P 1'
#
loop_
_entity.id
_entity.type
_entity.pdbx_description
1 polymer ?
#
loop_
_entity_poly.entity_id
_entity_poly.type
_entity_poly.pdbx_seq_one_letter_code
_entity_poly.pdbx_strand_id
1 'polypeptide(L)'
;MEQSSNILADFEAYLVRRSLSKNTVTAYRTGVKQFLTLYKEVSPDALGLYKSYLMEHYQPQTVNLRLRALKCFLQFKGIEDCQMRTIRLPRKSYLERVISRADYEYLKTRLWSDEEFTFYFIVRFLAATGVRVSELVTFQTEDVSAGYKDIYSKQNKIRRVY
;
A
#
# COMPACT_ATOMS: atom_id res chain seq x y z
N MET A 1 1.30 -22.41 -19.14
CA MET A 1 1.47 -21.86 -17.75
C MET A 1 2.90 -21.46 -17.43
N GLU A 2 3.92 -22.16 -17.91
CA GLU A 2 5.33 -21.81 -17.68
C GLU A 2 5.75 -20.44 -18.24
N GLN A 3 5.34 -20.07 -19.44
CA GLN A 3 5.68 -18.78 -20.05
C GLN A 3 5.15 -17.56 -19.24
N SER A 4 3.94 -17.66 -18.65
CA SER A 4 3.40 -16.59 -17.83
C SER A 4 4.11 -16.46 -16.49
N SER A 5 4.64 -17.56 -15.95
CA SER A 5 5.41 -17.56 -14.71
C SER A 5 6.78 -16.90 -14.90
N ASN A 6 7.42 -17.16 -16.03
CA ASN A 6 8.73 -16.59 -16.36
C ASN A 6 8.65 -15.08 -16.59
N ILE A 7 7.61 -14.62 -17.32
CA ILE A 7 7.41 -13.19 -17.60
C ILE A 7 7.13 -12.36 -16.33
N LEU A 8 6.44 -12.95 -15.34
CA LEU A 8 6.18 -12.30 -14.06
C LEU A 8 7.45 -12.21 -13.20
N ALA A 9 8.36 -13.18 -13.28
CA ALA A 9 9.65 -13.13 -12.60
C ALA A 9 10.56 -12.06 -13.21
N ASP A 10 10.62 -11.98 -14.54
CA ASP A 10 11.38 -10.94 -15.25
C ASP A 10 10.85 -9.54 -14.97
N PHE A 11 9.53 -9.39 -14.93
CA PHE A 11 8.88 -8.13 -14.57
C PHE A 11 9.18 -7.74 -13.10
N GLU A 12 9.16 -8.69 -12.18
CA GLU A 12 9.54 -8.45 -10.78
C GLU A 12 10.99 -7.96 -10.67
N ALA A 13 11.92 -8.62 -11.37
CA ALA A 13 13.31 -8.19 -11.43
C ALA A 13 13.47 -6.78 -12.04
N TYR A 14 12.69 -6.44 -13.06
CA TYR A 14 12.63 -5.10 -13.64
C TYR A 14 12.18 -4.06 -12.61
N LEU A 15 11.12 -4.35 -11.82
CA LEU A 15 10.61 -3.45 -10.78
C LEU A 15 11.63 -3.22 -9.66
N VAL A 16 12.34 -4.27 -9.25
CA VAL A 16 13.41 -4.20 -8.24
C VAL A 16 14.57 -3.32 -8.73
N ARG A 17 15.01 -3.49 -9.98
CA ARG A 17 16.04 -2.63 -10.59
C ARG A 17 15.65 -1.14 -10.62
N ARG A 18 14.36 -0.83 -10.68
CA ARG A 18 13.84 0.54 -10.57
C ARG A 18 13.72 1.04 -9.12
N SER A 19 14.29 0.33 -8.16
CA SER A 19 14.30 0.68 -6.74
C SER A 19 12.90 0.91 -6.14
N LEU A 20 11.89 0.19 -6.64
CA LEU A 20 10.54 0.25 -6.08
C LEU A 20 10.48 -0.49 -4.74
N SER A 21 9.68 0.01 -3.81
CA SER A 21 9.50 -0.66 -2.51
C SER A 21 8.90 -2.05 -2.67
N LYS A 22 9.27 -2.99 -1.78
CA LYS A 22 8.77 -4.37 -1.75
C LYS A 22 7.23 -4.45 -1.88
N ASN A 23 6.51 -3.60 -1.16
CA ASN A 23 5.04 -3.55 -1.23
C ASN A 23 4.54 -3.11 -2.62
N THR A 24 5.23 -2.17 -3.28
CA THR A 24 4.89 -1.74 -4.64
C THR A 24 5.15 -2.85 -5.64
N VAL A 25 6.29 -3.53 -5.52
CA VAL A 25 6.65 -4.69 -6.36
C VAL A 25 5.57 -5.77 -6.26
N THR A 26 5.20 -6.18 -5.04
CA THR A 26 4.15 -7.17 -4.80
C THR A 26 2.80 -6.75 -5.38
N ALA A 27 2.40 -5.49 -5.16
CA ALA A 27 1.13 -4.97 -5.65
C ALA A 27 1.09 -4.93 -7.19
N TYR A 28 2.19 -4.51 -7.83
CA TYR A 28 2.28 -4.46 -9.29
C TYR A 28 2.30 -5.86 -9.91
N ARG A 29 3.10 -6.77 -9.35
CA ARG A 29 3.12 -8.17 -9.76
C ARG A 29 1.72 -8.80 -9.68
N THR A 30 1.01 -8.58 -8.58
CA THR A 30 -0.38 -9.07 -8.39
C THR A 30 -1.33 -8.49 -9.44
N GLY A 31 -1.21 -7.20 -9.75
CA GLY A 31 -2.02 -6.54 -10.77
C GLY A 31 -1.81 -7.12 -12.17
N VAL A 32 -0.55 -7.30 -12.55
CA VAL A 32 -0.20 -7.88 -13.85
C VAL A 32 -0.58 -9.36 -13.92
N LYS A 33 -0.35 -10.13 -12.85
CA LYS A 33 -0.78 -11.53 -12.78
C LYS A 33 -2.28 -11.67 -13.04
N GLN A 34 -3.11 -10.82 -12.43
CA GLN A 34 -4.56 -10.83 -12.62
C GLN A 34 -4.91 -10.55 -14.10
N PHE A 35 -4.29 -9.53 -14.70
CA PHE A 35 -4.51 -9.22 -16.12
C PHE A 35 -4.17 -10.41 -17.02
N LEU A 36 -2.99 -11.01 -16.86
CA LEU A 36 -2.53 -12.14 -17.66
C LEU A 36 -3.36 -13.43 -17.45
N THR A 37 -4.02 -13.55 -16.29
CA THR A 37 -4.94 -14.65 -16.02
C THR A 37 -6.26 -14.48 -16.76
N LEU A 38 -6.78 -13.24 -16.84
CA LEU A 38 -8.05 -12.94 -17.49
C LEU A 38 -7.90 -12.79 -19.02
N TYR A 39 -6.79 -12.18 -19.45
CA TYR A 39 -6.52 -11.87 -20.84
C TYR A 39 -5.13 -12.38 -21.22
N LYS A 40 -5.07 -13.42 -22.02
CA LYS A 40 -3.80 -14.12 -22.37
C LYS A 40 -2.82 -13.21 -23.13
N GLU A 41 -3.33 -12.22 -23.87
CA GLU A 41 -2.53 -11.35 -24.73
C GLU A 41 -2.80 -9.86 -24.42
N VAL A 42 -1.79 -9.05 -24.66
CA VAL A 42 -1.88 -7.60 -24.54
C VAL A 42 -2.39 -7.04 -25.85
N SER A 43 -3.65 -6.59 -25.88
CA SER A 43 -4.25 -5.87 -27.00
C SER A 43 -4.98 -4.63 -26.49
N PRO A 44 -5.22 -3.61 -27.34
CA PRO A 44 -6.01 -2.44 -26.95
C PRO A 44 -7.40 -2.81 -26.40
N ASP A 45 -8.05 -3.80 -27.01
CA ASP A 45 -9.36 -4.29 -26.57
C ASP A 45 -9.28 -4.96 -25.19
N ALA A 46 -8.30 -5.86 -24.97
CA ALA A 46 -8.08 -6.50 -23.68
C ALA A 46 -7.82 -5.49 -22.57
N LEU A 47 -7.07 -4.43 -22.86
CA LEU A 47 -6.79 -3.34 -21.92
C LEU A 47 -8.05 -2.55 -21.56
N GLY A 48 -8.90 -2.27 -22.58
CA GLY A 48 -10.19 -1.60 -22.39
C GLY A 48 -11.14 -2.46 -21.54
N LEU A 49 -11.30 -3.73 -21.89
CA LEU A 49 -12.13 -4.69 -21.14
C LEU A 49 -11.65 -4.87 -19.71
N TYR A 50 -10.33 -4.97 -19.51
CA TYR A 50 -9.77 -5.07 -18.15
C TYR A 50 -10.04 -3.82 -17.32
N LYS A 51 -9.95 -2.63 -17.89
CA LYS A 51 -10.30 -1.39 -17.20
C LYS A 51 -11.77 -1.38 -16.77
N SER A 52 -12.69 -1.77 -17.66
CA SER A 52 -14.12 -1.89 -17.36
C SER A 52 -14.37 -2.90 -16.24
N TYR A 53 -13.76 -4.08 -16.32
CA TYR A 53 -13.79 -5.10 -15.27
C TYR A 53 -13.30 -4.55 -13.91
N LEU A 54 -12.19 -3.81 -13.90
CA LEU A 54 -11.68 -3.23 -12.67
C LEU A 54 -12.63 -2.20 -12.06
N MET A 55 -13.27 -1.38 -12.90
CA MET A 55 -14.20 -0.34 -12.43
C MET A 55 -15.48 -0.95 -11.83
N GLU A 56 -15.90 -2.10 -12.33
CA GLU A 56 -17.07 -2.82 -11.82
C GLU A 56 -16.80 -3.54 -10.49
N HIS A 57 -15.60 -4.11 -10.34
CA HIS A 57 -15.32 -5.04 -9.23
C HIS A 57 -14.46 -4.45 -8.10
N TYR A 58 -13.84 -3.27 -8.29
CA TYR A 58 -12.87 -2.74 -7.33
C TYR A 58 -13.11 -1.27 -6.99
N GLN A 59 -12.69 -0.90 -5.78
CA GLN A 59 -12.67 0.50 -5.36
C GLN A 59 -11.73 1.35 -6.23
N PRO A 60 -12.04 2.63 -6.48
CA PRO A 60 -11.30 3.50 -7.38
C PRO A 60 -9.79 3.57 -7.13
N GLN A 61 -9.36 3.49 -5.86
CA GLN A 61 -7.93 3.45 -5.51
C GLN A 61 -7.24 2.18 -6.00
N THR A 62 -7.92 1.03 -5.87
CA THR A 62 -7.42 -0.26 -6.36
C THR A 62 -7.39 -0.29 -7.88
N VAL A 63 -8.41 0.25 -8.55
CA VAL A 63 -8.43 0.42 -10.01
C VAL A 63 -7.18 1.17 -10.46
N ASN A 64 -6.91 2.34 -9.88
CA ASN A 64 -5.75 3.15 -10.25
C ASN A 64 -4.41 2.44 -9.96
N LEU A 65 -4.32 1.68 -8.88
CA LEU A 65 -3.13 0.89 -8.57
C LEU A 65 -2.87 -0.17 -9.65
N ARG A 66 -3.92 -0.89 -10.06
CA ARG A 66 -3.85 -1.92 -11.12
C ARG A 66 -3.52 -1.33 -12.49
N LEU A 67 -4.12 -0.19 -12.83
CA LEU A 67 -3.81 0.52 -14.08
C LEU A 67 -2.36 1.01 -14.13
N ARG A 68 -1.82 1.51 -13.01
CA ARG A 68 -0.38 1.88 -12.91
C ARG A 68 0.53 0.68 -13.06
N ALA A 69 0.18 -0.45 -12.43
CA ALA A 69 0.93 -1.70 -12.56
C ALA A 69 0.98 -2.16 -14.02
N LEU A 70 -0.17 -2.13 -14.70
CA LEU A 70 -0.28 -2.51 -16.10
C LEU A 70 0.49 -1.55 -17.01
N LYS A 71 0.40 -0.23 -16.79
CA LYS A 71 1.21 0.76 -17.52
C LYS A 71 2.72 0.47 -17.39
N CYS A 72 3.16 0.15 -16.17
CA CYS A 72 4.56 -0.21 -15.93
C CYS A 72 4.96 -1.51 -16.65
N PHE A 73 4.06 -2.48 -16.72
CA PHE A 73 4.26 -3.72 -17.45
C PHE A 73 4.32 -3.50 -18.97
N LEU A 74 3.49 -2.62 -19.52
CA LEU A 74 3.55 -2.25 -20.94
C LEU A 74 4.91 -1.60 -21.29
N GLN A 75 5.41 -0.70 -20.44
CA GLN A 75 6.75 -0.12 -20.59
C GLN A 75 7.84 -1.19 -20.53
N PHE A 76 7.74 -2.16 -19.63
CA PHE A 76 8.66 -3.30 -19.57
C PHE A 76 8.64 -4.13 -20.86
N LYS A 77 7.49 -4.23 -21.52
CA LYS A 77 7.30 -4.93 -22.80
C LYS A 77 7.71 -4.09 -24.01
N GLY A 78 8.11 -2.83 -23.85
CA GLY A 78 8.39 -1.92 -24.96
C GLY A 78 7.15 -1.46 -25.73
N ILE A 79 5.96 -1.56 -25.13
CA ILE A 79 4.69 -1.12 -25.74
C ILE A 79 4.40 0.30 -25.23
N GLU A 80 4.73 1.31 -26.04
CA GLU A 80 4.60 2.72 -25.65
C GLU A 80 3.25 3.33 -25.98
N ASP A 81 2.53 2.80 -26.98
CA ASP A 81 1.35 3.43 -27.57
C ASP A 81 0.02 3.17 -26.83
N CYS A 82 0.07 2.54 -25.66
CA CYS A 82 -1.13 2.25 -24.87
C CYS A 82 -1.37 3.29 -23.76
N GLN A 83 -2.20 4.29 -24.05
CA GLN A 83 -2.58 5.32 -23.07
C GLN A 83 -3.57 4.79 -22.01
N MET A 84 -3.07 4.11 -20.99
CA MET A 84 -3.87 3.73 -19.82
C MET A 84 -4.03 4.92 -18.86
N ARG A 85 -5.11 5.67 -19.04
CA ARG A 85 -5.45 6.79 -18.14
C ARG A 85 -6.06 6.25 -16.84
N THR A 86 -5.55 6.73 -15.70
CA THR A 86 -6.17 6.50 -14.39
C THR A 86 -7.53 7.19 -14.29
N ILE A 87 -8.41 6.68 -13.44
CA ILE A 87 -9.69 7.32 -13.15
C ILE A 87 -9.51 8.45 -12.13
N ARG A 88 -10.35 9.48 -12.23
CA ARG A 88 -10.34 10.58 -11.26
C ARG A 88 -10.89 10.09 -9.93
N LEU A 89 -10.12 10.30 -8.86
CA LEU A 89 -10.58 9.99 -7.50
C LEU A 89 -11.36 11.18 -6.94
N PRO A 90 -12.53 10.96 -6.32
CA PRO A 90 -13.19 12.02 -5.57
C PRO A 90 -12.30 12.43 -4.39
N ARG A 91 -12.14 13.73 -4.20
CA ARG A 91 -11.46 14.26 -3.00
C ARG A 91 -12.46 14.23 -1.84
N LYS A 92 -12.19 13.40 -0.85
CA LYS A 92 -12.92 13.44 0.41
C LYS A 92 -12.32 14.56 1.27
N SER A 93 -13.15 15.49 1.69
CA SER A 93 -12.77 16.58 2.59
C SER A 93 -12.78 16.17 4.07
N TYR A 94 -13.19 14.96 4.37
CA TYR A 94 -13.31 14.41 5.71
C TYR A 94 -12.66 13.03 5.82
N LEU A 95 -12.21 12.72 7.02
CA LEU A 95 -11.67 11.39 7.35
C LEU A 95 -12.83 10.49 7.81
N GLU A 96 -13.00 9.35 7.16
CA GLU A 96 -13.90 8.29 7.61
C GLU A 96 -13.19 7.38 8.61
N ARG A 97 -13.95 6.80 9.54
CA ARG A 97 -13.47 5.83 10.51
C ARG A 97 -12.38 6.37 11.44
N VAL A 98 -12.55 7.63 11.85
CA VAL A 98 -11.73 8.19 12.92
C VAL A 98 -12.32 7.77 14.25
N ILE A 99 -11.51 7.19 15.11
CA ILE A 99 -11.91 6.87 16.47
C ILE A 99 -12.22 8.17 17.23
N SER A 100 -13.37 8.24 17.90
CA SER A 100 -13.70 9.37 18.73
C SER A 100 -12.89 9.38 20.04
N ARG A 101 -12.83 10.52 20.72
CA ARG A 101 -12.19 10.59 22.03
C ARG A 101 -12.90 9.67 23.04
N ALA A 102 -14.20 9.57 22.97
CA ALA A 102 -14.98 8.68 23.86
C ALA A 102 -14.63 7.21 23.62
N ASP A 103 -14.56 6.79 22.35
CA ASP A 103 -14.19 5.42 22.01
C ASP A 103 -12.75 5.10 22.44
N TYR A 104 -11.84 6.06 22.31
CA TYR A 104 -10.45 5.90 22.76
C TYR A 104 -10.36 5.73 24.28
N GLU A 105 -11.08 6.56 25.05
CA GLU A 105 -11.11 6.44 26.52
C GLU A 105 -11.76 5.12 26.96
N TYR A 106 -12.86 4.75 26.32
CA TYR A 106 -13.51 3.45 26.57
C TYR A 106 -12.57 2.28 26.30
N LEU A 107 -11.88 2.29 25.15
CA LEU A 107 -10.92 1.24 24.78
C LEU A 107 -9.79 1.10 25.83
N LYS A 108 -9.23 2.23 26.28
CA LYS A 108 -8.18 2.22 27.31
C LYS A 108 -8.67 1.60 28.62
N THR A 109 -9.85 2.05 29.08
CA THR A 109 -10.45 1.53 30.33
C THR A 109 -10.70 0.04 30.21
N ARG A 110 -11.22 -0.42 29.07
CA ARG A 110 -11.50 -1.83 28.83
C ARG A 110 -10.24 -2.68 28.82
N LEU A 111 -9.21 -2.26 28.08
CA LEU A 111 -7.92 -2.97 28.03
C LEU A 111 -7.25 -3.07 29.41
N TRP A 112 -7.39 -2.02 30.22
CA TRP A 112 -6.87 -2.03 31.57
C TRP A 112 -7.64 -3.01 32.48
N SER A 113 -8.96 -3.00 32.42
CA SER A 113 -9.83 -3.87 33.22
C SER A 113 -9.69 -5.36 32.85
N ASP A 114 -9.43 -5.64 31.58
CA ASP A 114 -9.23 -7.00 31.08
C ASP A 114 -7.76 -7.47 31.25
N GLU A 115 -6.90 -6.69 31.91
CA GLU A 115 -5.47 -6.95 32.14
C GLU A 115 -4.64 -7.08 30.84
N GLU A 116 -5.13 -6.55 29.73
CA GLU A 116 -4.47 -6.55 28.41
C GLU A 116 -3.44 -5.40 28.33
N PHE A 117 -2.49 -5.38 29.27
CA PHE A 117 -1.53 -4.27 29.43
C PHE A 117 -0.67 -4.02 28.20
N THR A 118 -0.29 -5.05 27.47
CA THR A 118 0.50 -4.89 26.24
C THR A 118 -0.25 -4.05 25.21
N PHE A 119 -1.52 -4.36 24.94
CA PHE A 119 -2.34 -3.60 24.00
C PHE A 119 -2.68 -2.22 24.55
N TYR A 120 -2.89 -2.08 25.85
CA TYR A 120 -3.09 -0.79 26.51
C TYR A 120 -1.93 0.18 26.22
N PHE A 121 -0.69 -0.26 26.43
CA PHE A 121 0.49 0.57 26.18
C PHE A 121 0.71 0.84 24.71
N ILE A 122 0.48 -0.13 23.81
CA ILE A 122 0.53 0.07 22.36
C ILE A 122 -0.46 1.15 21.91
N VAL A 123 -1.71 1.06 22.33
CA VAL A 123 -2.77 2.02 21.98
C VAL A 123 -2.41 3.43 22.48
N ARG A 124 -1.95 3.54 23.73
CA ARG A 124 -1.50 4.83 24.28
C ARG A 124 -0.31 5.41 23.51
N PHE A 125 0.68 4.59 23.21
CA PHE A 125 1.87 5.02 22.49
C PHE A 125 1.51 5.53 21.07
N LEU A 126 0.70 4.77 20.35
CA LEU A 126 0.23 5.16 19.01
C LEU A 126 -0.56 6.48 19.04
N ALA A 127 -1.43 6.65 20.03
CA ALA A 127 -2.24 7.86 20.17
C ALA A 127 -1.40 9.08 20.58
N ALA A 128 -0.40 8.90 21.44
CA ALA A 128 0.47 9.99 21.88
C ALA A 128 1.45 10.45 20.80
N THR A 129 2.02 9.50 20.05
CA THR A 129 3.14 9.78 19.13
C THR A 129 2.70 9.94 17.67
N GLY A 130 1.55 9.40 17.29
CA GLY A 130 1.09 9.36 15.89
C GLY A 130 1.97 8.52 14.96
N VAL A 131 2.76 7.59 15.49
CA VAL A 131 3.57 6.67 14.68
C VAL A 131 2.68 5.63 13.99
N ARG A 132 3.13 5.14 12.84
CA ARG A 132 2.46 4.01 12.19
C ARG A 132 2.81 2.71 12.89
N VAL A 133 1.91 1.71 12.82
CA VAL A 133 2.17 0.39 13.40
C VAL A 133 3.48 -0.22 12.90
N SER A 134 3.79 -0.04 11.59
CA SER A 134 5.06 -0.49 11.00
C SER A 134 6.30 0.26 11.51
N GLU A 135 6.12 1.45 12.03
CA GLU A 135 7.19 2.25 12.65
C GLU A 135 7.34 1.89 14.13
N LEU A 136 6.21 1.63 14.82
CA LEU A 136 6.22 1.19 16.22
C LEU A 136 7.13 -0.02 16.44
N VAL A 137 7.04 -1.04 15.60
CA VAL A 137 7.85 -2.28 15.72
C VAL A 137 9.36 -2.06 15.54
N THR A 138 9.78 -0.87 15.13
CA THR A 138 11.20 -0.51 15.00
C THR A 138 11.75 0.22 16.23
N PHE A 139 10.90 0.55 17.24
CA PHE A 139 11.34 1.19 18.46
C PHE A 139 12.15 0.22 19.33
N GLN A 140 13.21 0.75 19.89
CA GLN A 140 14.11 0.06 20.81
C GLN A 140 14.11 0.77 22.17
N THR A 141 14.62 0.09 23.18
CA THR A 141 14.70 0.62 24.55
C THR A 141 15.55 1.90 24.60
N GLU A 142 16.57 1.97 23.77
CA GLU A 142 17.48 3.11 23.62
C GLU A 142 16.73 4.36 23.12
N ASP A 143 15.77 4.19 22.19
CA ASP A 143 14.94 5.31 21.69
C ASP A 143 14.09 5.90 22.83
N VAL A 144 13.54 5.02 23.67
CA VAL A 144 12.74 5.43 24.85
C VAL A 144 13.62 6.16 25.87
N SER A 145 14.83 5.67 26.12
CA SER A 145 15.78 6.31 27.04
C SER A 145 16.27 7.65 26.51
N ALA A 146 16.44 7.80 25.20
CA ALA A 146 16.80 9.05 24.57
C ALA A 146 15.63 10.06 24.52
N GLY A 147 14.39 9.60 24.72
CA GLY A 147 13.18 10.42 24.67
C GLY A 147 12.74 10.82 23.26
N TYR A 148 13.37 10.29 22.21
CA TYR A 148 12.97 10.53 20.81
C TYR A 148 13.47 9.46 19.87
N LYS A 149 12.83 9.40 18.69
CA LYS A 149 13.29 8.61 17.55
C LYS A 149 13.11 9.36 16.24
N ASP A 150 14.12 9.32 15.39
CA ASP A 150 14.05 9.84 14.03
C ASP A 150 13.53 8.77 13.07
N ILE A 151 12.39 9.06 12.44
CA ILE A 151 11.71 8.14 11.52
C ILE A 151 11.91 8.65 10.09
N TYR A 152 12.49 7.79 9.26
CA TYR A 152 12.75 8.06 7.85
C TYR A 152 11.54 7.66 6.99
N SER A 153 10.99 8.61 6.24
CA SER A 153 9.93 8.33 5.27
C SER A 153 10.49 8.02 3.89
N LYS A 154 9.66 7.40 3.03
CA LYS A 154 10.03 7.01 1.65
C LYS A 154 10.50 8.16 0.73
N GLN A 155 10.34 9.41 1.12
CA GLN A 155 10.71 10.60 0.34
C GLN A 155 11.88 11.36 0.96
N ASN A 156 12.79 10.68 1.65
CA ASN A 156 13.89 11.31 2.41
C ASN A 156 13.45 12.37 3.44
N LYS A 157 12.19 12.33 3.85
CA LYS A 157 11.72 13.19 4.94
C LYS A 157 11.96 12.49 6.25
N ILE A 158 12.65 13.18 7.15
CA ILE A 158 12.87 12.74 8.53
C ILE A 158 11.83 13.45 9.39
N ARG A 159 11.18 12.71 10.27
CA ARG A 159 10.37 13.29 11.35
C ARG A 159 10.85 12.76 12.68
N ARG A 160 10.99 13.63 13.65
CA ARG A 160 11.30 13.26 15.02
C ARG A 160 10.00 13.01 15.78
N VAL A 161 9.99 11.93 16.52
CA VAL A 161 8.90 11.51 17.41
C VAL A 161 9.45 11.54 18.82
N TYR A 162 8.70 12.18 19.72
CA TYR A 162 9.05 12.33 21.15
C TYR A 162 8.13 11.46 22.01
#